data_f2ad3c7acb328858d3d10a39f938e27f
#
_entry.id   f2ad3c7acb328858d3d10a39f938e27f
#
_cell.length_a   1.000
_cell.length_b   1.000
_cell.length_c   1.000
_cell.angle_alpha   90.00
_cell.angle_beta   90.00
_cell.angle_gamma   90.00
#
_symmetry.space_group_name_H-M   'P 1'
#
loop_
_entity.id
_entity.type
_entity.pdbx_description
1 polymer ?
#
loop_
_entity_poly.entity_id
_entity_poly.type
_entity_poly.pdbx_seq_one_letter_code
_entity_poly.pdbx_strand_id
1 'polypeptide(L)'
;MIQTFMNQNNEPTDIFTNEYAEIATQMVQIKSTMQHHELILKEEANRKNDLITYLAHDLKTPLTSVIGYLSLLDEAADMPSDQRTKYVHIALDKANRLEKLINEFFEITRYNLQQIILEKESIDLSYMLVQMSDEFYPIIKAHGNTVELHADEDLKIYGDSEKLARVFNNILKNAISYSYPDTKIEVSAENTGENVCISFRNKGKTIPRQRLDAIFEKFFRLDESRNAGTGGAGLGLAIAREIVNLHGGQISASSEAEVTTFTITLPI
;
A
#
# COMPACT_ATOMS: atom_id res chain seq x y z
N MET A 1 42.34 20.90 -10.39
CA MET A 1 41.56 20.71 -11.64
C MET A 1 40.34 19.79 -11.46
N ILE A 2 40.52 18.52 -11.12
CA ILE A 2 39.36 17.57 -10.89
C ILE A 2 38.43 18.06 -9.79
N GLN A 3 38.98 18.45 -8.64
CA GLN A 3 38.21 18.95 -7.49
C GLN A 3 37.45 20.26 -7.82
N THR A 4 38.04 21.10 -8.67
CA THR A 4 37.40 22.33 -9.14
C THR A 4 36.24 22.07 -10.06
N PHE A 5 36.34 21.04 -10.95
CA PHE A 5 35.26 20.62 -11.85
C PHE A 5 34.08 20.01 -11.08
N MET A 6 34.36 19.20 -10.06
CA MET A 6 33.31 18.59 -9.24
C MET A 6 32.51 19.61 -8.42
N ASN A 7 33.14 20.70 -7.98
CA ASN A 7 32.53 21.71 -7.11
C ASN A 7 31.91 22.91 -7.86
N GLN A 8 32.16 23.07 -9.16
CA GLN A 8 31.67 24.19 -9.96
C GLN A 8 30.82 23.71 -11.13
N ASN A 9 29.87 24.55 -11.56
CA ASN A 9 29.02 24.29 -12.75
C ASN A 9 29.68 24.69 -14.08
N ASN A 10 30.97 24.46 -14.22
CA ASN A 10 31.75 24.79 -15.41
C ASN A 10 31.62 23.67 -16.45
N GLU A 11 31.66 24.05 -17.75
CA GLU A 11 31.73 23.07 -18.83
C GLU A 11 33.07 22.35 -18.88
N PRO A 12 33.12 21.06 -19.24
CA PRO A 12 34.39 20.30 -19.31
C PRO A 12 35.43 20.91 -20.23
N THR A 13 34.99 21.55 -21.32
CA THR A 13 35.85 22.22 -22.32
C THR A 13 36.64 23.38 -21.77
N ASP A 14 36.20 24.00 -20.66
CA ASP A 14 36.88 25.13 -20.05
C ASP A 14 38.05 24.70 -19.15
N ILE A 15 38.09 23.42 -18.78
CA ILE A 15 39.05 22.91 -17.78
C ILE A 15 40.02 21.87 -18.35
N PHE A 16 39.59 21.11 -19.36
CA PHE A 16 40.38 20.01 -19.93
C PHE A 16 40.86 20.33 -21.37
N THR A 17 42.13 20.03 -21.65
CA THR A 17 42.70 20.08 -22.99
C THR A 17 42.26 18.88 -23.83
N ASN A 18 42.38 18.96 -25.18
CA ASN A 18 41.99 17.87 -26.07
C ASN A 18 42.63 16.51 -25.77
N GLU A 19 43.80 16.47 -25.14
CA GLU A 19 44.46 15.22 -24.75
C GLU A 19 43.71 14.46 -23.65
N TYR A 20 42.81 15.13 -22.91
CA TYR A 20 42.03 14.55 -21.80
C TYR A 20 40.53 14.48 -22.08
N ALA A 21 40.13 14.58 -23.34
CA ALA A 21 38.71 14.63 -23.73
C ALA A 21 37.91 13.39 -23.25
N GLU A 22 38.51 12.21 -23.28
CA GLU A 22 37.89 10.97 -22.82
C GLU A 22 37.65 10.98 -21.29
N ILE A 23 38.64 11.45 -20.54
CA ILE A 23 38.56 11.61 -19.07
C ILE A 23 37.52 12.68 -18.73
N ALA A 24 37.46 13.78 -19.48
CA ALA A 24 36.43 14.81 -19.31
C ALA A 24 35.01 14.25 -19.48
N THR A 25 34.80 13.44 -20.50
CA THR A 25 33.52 12.80 -20.78
C THR A 25 33.09 11.85 -19.66
N GLN A 26 34.02 11.00 -19.18
CA GLN A 26 33.76 10.11 -18.05
C GLN A 26 33.44 10.88 -16.77
N MET A 27 34.13 12.00 -16.51
CA MET A 27 33.87 12.84 -15.34
C MET A 27 32.52 13.53 -15.39
N VAL A 28 32.07 13.98 -16.57
CA VAL A 28 30.71 14.50 -16.76
C VAL A 28 29.67 13.44 -16.44
N GLN A 29 29.90 12.22 -16.92
CA GLN A 29 28.98 11.11 -16.67
C GLN A 29 28.91 10.72 -15.19
N ILE A 30 30.06 10.66 -14.51
CA ILE A 30 30.13 10.42 -13.06
C ILE A 30 29.41 11.54 -12.31
N LYS A 31 29.65 12.80 -12.63
CA LYS A 31 28.99 13.95 -11.99
C LYS A 31 27.48 13.91 -12.17
N SER A 32 26.99 13.64 -13.39
CA SER A 32 25.58 13.48 -13.69
C SER A 32 24.95 12.34 -12.87
N THR A 33 25.62 11.19 -12.80
CA THR A 33 25.17 10.03 -12.01
C THR A 33 25.11 10.36 -10.51
N MET A 34 26.13 11.04 -9.99
CA MET A 34 26.15 11.47 -8.58
C MET A 34 25.03 12.46 -8.26
N GLN A 35 24.80 13.46 -9.13
CA GLN A 35 23.70 14.41 -8.96
C GLN A 35 22.32 13.72 -9.02
N HIS A 36 22.17 12.75 -9.91
CA HIS A 36 20.95 11.95 -9.98
C HIS A 36 20.72 11.13 -8.71
N HIS A 37 21.77 10.47 -8.19
CA HIS A 37 21.69 9.75 -6.91
C HIS A 37 21.38 10.68 -5.73
N GLU A 38 21.98 11.87 -5.69
CA GLU A 38 21.70 12.86 -4.63
C GLU A 38 20.23 13.33 -4.66
N LEU A 39 19.67 13.53 -5.85
CA LEU A 39 18.25 13.86 -6.01
C LEU A 39 17.35 12.72 -5.51
N ILE A 40 17.66 11.48 -5.88
CA ILE A 40 16.90 10.30 -5.42
C ILE A 40 16.93 10.21 -3.89
N LEU A 41 18.13 10.32 -3.28
CA LEU A 41 18.27 10.26 -1.82
C LEU A 41 17.52 11.39 -1.12
N LYS A 42 17.50 12.59 -1.70
CA LYS A 42 16.75 13.74 -1.17
C LYS A 42 15.24 13.53 -1.28
N GLU A 43 14.79 12.98 -2.38
CA GLU A 43 13.36 12.62 -2.55
C GLU A 43 12.94 11.52 -1.57
N GLU A 44 13.76 10.49 -1.38
CA GLU A 44 13.49 9.44 -0.38
C GLU A 44 13.47 10.00 1.05
N ALA A 45 14.40 10.90 1.40
CA ALA A 45 14.41 11.56 2.69
C ALA A 45 13.16 12.43 2.91
N ASN A 46 12.74 13.18 1.90
CA ASN A 46 11.53 13.99 1.94
C ASN A 46 10.29 13.10 2.10
N ARG A 47 10.17 12.04 1.31
CA ARG A 47 9.07 11.05 1.42
C ARG A 47 9.01 10.42 2.83
N LYS A 48 10.18 10.13 3.44
CA LYS A 48 10.24 9.62 4.80
C LYS A 48 9.76 10.64 5.84
N ASN A 49 10.11 11.91 5.67
CA ASN A 49 9.67 12.99 6.57
C ASN A 49 8.17 13.28 6.42
N ASP A 50 7.66 13.30 5.19
CA ASP A 50 6.24 13.45 4.92
C ASP A 50 5.45 12.30 5.55
N LEU A 51 5.97 11.09 5.48
CA LEU A 51 5.44 9.92 6.14
C LEU A 51 5.27 10.12 7.65
N ILE A 52 6.34 10.54 8.34
CA ILE A 52 6.32 10.76 9.79
C ILE A 52 5.30 11.84 10.15
N THR A 53 5.23 12.91 9.37
CA THR A 53 4.31 14.02 9.58
C THR A 53 2.85 13.59 9.43
N TYR A 54 2.54 12.83 8.38
CA TYR A 54 1.21 12.26 8.16
C TYR A 54 0.78 11.33 9.29
N LEU A 55 1.66 10.43 9.69
CA LEU A 55 1.39 9.50 10.77
C LEU A 55 1.15 10.20 12.10
N ALA A 56 1.97 11.19 12.42
CA ALA A 56 1.80 11.97 13.65
C ALA A 56 0.42 12.65 13.68
N HIS A 57 -0.04 13.19 12.55
CA HIS A 57 -1.36 13.79 12.44
C HIS A 57 -2.49 12.75 12.57
N ASP A 58 -2.38 11.63 11.86
CA ASP A 58 -3.43 10.60 11.83
C ASP A 58 -3.54 9.79 13.13
N LEU A 59 -2.44 9.68 13.89
CA LEU A 59 -2.44 9.12 15.25
C LEU A 59 -2.98 10.12 16.27
N LYS A 60 -2.65 11.42 16.14
CA LYS A 60 -3.09 12.48 17.08
C LYS A 60 -4.61 12.61 17.11
N THR A 61 -5.27 12.54 15.95
CA THR A 61 -6.72 12.76 15.83
C THR A 61 -7.55 11.75 16.64
N PRO A 62 -7.43 10.42 16.45
CA PRO A 62 -8.16 9.45 17.27
C PRO A 62 -7.74 9.50 18.74
N LEU A 63 -6.45 9.71 19.03
CA LEU A 63 -5.95 9.83 20.41
C LEU A 63 -6.60 11.00 21.15
N THR A 64 -6.65 12.19 20.53
CA THR A 64 -7.33 13.36 21.12
C THR A 64 -8.81 13.07 21.38
N SER A 65 -9.48 12.35 20.45
CA SER A 65 -10.88 11.95 20.65
C SER A 65 -11.05 10.98 21.83
N VAL A 66 -10.19 9.97 21.95
CA VAL A 66 -10.21 9.04 23.08
C VAL A 66 -10.05 9.78 24.40
N ILE A 67 -9.02 10.63 24.50
CA ILE A 67 -8.77 11.44 25.71
C ILE A 67 -9.98 12.32 26.00
N GLY A 68 -10.53 13.02 24.99
CA GLY A 68 -11.69 13.91 25.20
C GLY A 68 -12.93 13.19 25.72
N TYR A 69 -13.28 12.01 25.16
CA TYR A 69 -14.43 11.24 25.65
C TYR A 69 -14.19 10.63 27.02
N LEU A 70 -12.97 10.19 27.33
CA LEU A 70 -12.61 9.71 28.66
C LEU A 70 -12.63 10.82 29.71
N SER A 71 -12.14 12.03 29.39
CA SER A 71 -12.23 13.21 30.27
C SER A 71 -13.68 13.60 30.57
N LEU A 72 -14.55 13.59 29.54
CA LEU A 72 -15.99 13.84 29.74
C LEU A 72 -16.65 12.79 30.65
N LEU A 73 -16.23 11.53 30.55
CA LEU A 73 -16.73 10.46 31.41
C LEU A 73 -16.24 10.56 32.85
N ASP A 74 -15.03 11.08 33.05
CA ASP A 74 -14.40 11.28 34.36
C ASP A 74 -15.01 12.50 35.08
N GLU A 75 -15.19 13.62 34.36
CA GLU A 75 -15.70 14.87 34.92
C GLU A 75 -17.20 14.87 35.21
N ALA A 76 -18.00 14.08 34.46
CA ALA A 76 -19.46 14.07 34.57
C ALA A 76 -19.98 12.87 35.36
N ALA A 77 -19.90 12.91 36.70
CA ALA A 77 -20.36 11.84 37.57
C ALA A 77 -21.87 11.51 37.41
N ASP A 78 -22.69 12.55 37.11
CA ASP A 78 -24.15 12.45 36.97
C ASP A 78 -24.62 12.21 35.53
N MET A 79 -23.73 11.78 34.62
CA MET A 79 -24.07 11.53 33.22
C MET A 79 -25.12 10.41 33.10
N PRO A 80 -26.20 10.58 32.31
CA PRO A 80 -27.16 9.53 32.03
C PRO A 80 -26.49 8.26 31.48
N SER A 81 -26.96 7.08 31.89
CA SER A 81 -26.37 5.80 31.52
C SER A 81 -26.24 5.59 30.02
N ASP A 82 -27.24 6.01 29.24
CA ASP A 82 -27.24 5.86 27.78
C ASP A 82 -26.17 6.73 27.12
N GLN A 83 -25.98 7.95 27.65
CA GLN A 83 -24.94 8.85 27.17
C GLN A 83 -23.55 8.34 27.53
N ARG A 84 -23.39 7.82 28.74
CA ARG A 84 -22.16 7.18 29.22
C ARG A 84 -21.79 5.99 28.32
N THR A 85 -22.74 5.11 28.04
CA THR A 85 -22.55 3.95 27.14
C THR A 85 -22.14 4.41 25.76
N LYS A 86 -22.78 5.42 25.20
CA LYS A 86 -22.44 5.98 23.90
C LYS A 86 -21.00 6.53 23.84
N TYR A 87 -20.56 7.25 24.89
CA TYR A 87 -19.19 7.81 24.93
C TYR A 87 -18.13 6.72 25.09
N VAL A 88 -18.41 5.69 25.89
CA VAL A 88 -17.54 4.50 26.00
C VAL A 88 -17.38 3.83 24.62
N HIS A 89 -18.47 3.60 23.89
CA HIS A 89 -18.40 3.00 22.57
C HIS A 89 -17.61 3.86 21.57
N ILE A 90 -17.79 5.17 21.59
CA ILE A 90 -17.01 6.08 20.71
C ILE A 90 -15.53 6.03 21.07
N ALA A 91 -15.19 6.08 22.36
CA ALA A 91 -13.80 5.99 22.82
C ALA A 91 -13.15 4.67 22.41
N LEU A 92 -13.87 3.55 22.58
CA LEU A 92 -13.40 2.23 22.17
C LEU A 92 -13.18 2.12 20.67
N ASP A 93 -14.12 2.61 19.86
CA ASP A 93 -13.97 2.63 18.39
C ASP A 93 -12.76 3.44 17.93
N LYS A 94 -12.51 4.61 18.56
CA LYS A 94 -11.33 5.43 18.27
C LYS A 94 -10.02 4.77 18.73
N ALA A 95 -10.05 4.06 19.86
CA ALA A 95 -8.90 3.30 20.37
C ALA A 95 -8.54 2.13 19.43
N ASN A 96 -9.54 1.36 18.98
CA ASN A 96 -9.34 0.27 17.99
C ASN A 96 -8.79 0.80 16.67
N ARG A 97 -9.28 1.97 16.24
CA ARG A 97 -8.73 2.63 15.03
C ARG A 97 -7.27 3.05 15.23
N LEU A 98 -6.91 3.58 16.41
CA LEU A 98 -5.54 3.96 16.76
C LEU A 98 -4.61 2.75 16.77
N GLU A 99 -5.02 1.65 17.40
CA GLU A 99 -4.28 0.39 17.42
C GLU A 99 -3.98 -0.10 16.00
N LYS A 100 -5.00 -0.10 15.13
CA LYS A 100 -4.83 -0.49 13.73
C LYS A 100 -3.81 0.39 13.00
N LEU A 101 -3.86 1.72 13.18
CA LEU A 101 -2.89 2.64 12.57
C LEU A 101 -1.47 2.40 13.09
N ILE A 102 -1.30 2.10 14.38
CA ILE A 102 -0.02 1.77 14.99
C ILE A 102 0.53 0.46 14.38
N ASN A 103 -0.28 -0.57 14.26
CA ASN A 103 0.12 -1.84 13.68
C ASN A 103 0.51 -1.67 12.20
N GLU A 104 -0.26 -0.92 11.41
CA GLU A 104 0.08 -0.58 10.02
C GLU A 104 1.41 0.19 9.93
N PHE A 105 1.71 1.08 10.90
CA PHE A 105 2.99 1.79 10.96
C PHE A 105 4.18 0.88 11.28
N PHE A 106 4.06 0.04 12.31
CA PHE A 106 5.13 -0.91 12.64
C PHE A 106 5.48 -1.81 11.46
N GLU A 107 4.49 -2.21 10.71
CA GLU A 107 4.70 -3.03 9.54
C GLU A 107 5.48 -2.34 8.44
N ILE A 108 5.20 -1.05 8.17
CA ILE A 108 5.96 -0.28 7.17
C ILE A 108 7.40 -0.06 7.61
N THR A 109 7.61 0.25 8.90
CA THR A 109 8.96 0.41 9.42
C THR A 109 9.73 -0.90 9.35
N ARG A 110 9.08 -2.03 9.60
CA ARG A 110 9.67 -3.37 9.46
C ARG A 110 9.98 -3.70 8.00
N TYR A 111 9.10 -3.37 7.05
CA TYR A 111 9.33 -3.55 5.61
C TYR A 111 10.43 -2.63 5.05
N ASN A 112 10.67 -1.45 5.65
CA ASN A 112 11.71 -0.51 5.21
C ASN A 112 13.11 -0.78 5.83
N LEU A 113 13.19 -1.45 6.99
CA LEU A 113 14.42 -1.53 7.79
C LEU A 113 15.08 -2.91 7.83
N GLN A 114 14.41 -3.97 7.38
CA GLN A 114 14.95 -5.32 7.38
C GLN A 114 14.81 -5.95 6.01
N GLN A 115 15.83 -6.70 5.60
CA GLN A 115 15.68 -7.69 4.53
C GLN A 115 14.63 -8.70 5.01
N ILE A 116 13.44 -8.65 4.43
CA ILE A 116 12.39 -9.60 4.73
C ILE A 116 12.85 -10.95 4.21
N ILE A 117 13.10 -11.87 5.12
CA ILE A 117 13.32 -13.26 4.76
C ILE A 117 11.94 -13.88 4.56
N LEU A 118 11.68 -14.37 3.35
CA LEU A 118 10.47 -15.11 3.05
C LEU A 118 10.60 -16.54 3.55
N GLU A 119 9.63 -16.99 4.30
CA GLU A 119 9.49 -18.41 4.69
C GLU A 119 8.63 -19.11 3.63
N LYS A 120 9.28 -19.49 2.53
CA LYS A 120 8.59 -20.04 1.36
C LYS A 120 8.24 -21.51 1.57
N GLU A 121 7.00 -21.86 1.24
CA GLU A 121 6.45 -23.21 1.24
C GLU A 121 5.58 -23.44 -0.01
N SER A 122 5.16 -24.68 -0.25
CA SER A 122 4.18 -24.99 -1.29
C SER A 122 2.78 -24.62 -0.80
N ILE A 123 2.13 -23.71 -1.48
CA ILE A 123 0.82 -23.14 -1.12
C ILE A 123 -0.22 -23.64 -2.11
N ASP A 124 -1.33 -24.18 -1.61
CA ASP A 124 -2.55 -24.38 -2.38
C ASP A 124 -3.25 -23.04 -2.53
N LEU A 125 -3.05 -22.39 -3.67
CA LEU A 125 -3.57 -21.05 -3.93
C LEU A 125 -5.09 -21.07 -4.07
N SER A 126 -5.66 -22.10 -4.70
CA SER A 126 -7.11 -22.22 -4.87
C SER A 126 -7.81 -22.28 -3.52
N TYR A 127 -7.28 -23.09 -2.60
CA TYR A 127 -7.78 -23.19 -1.22
C TYR A 127 -7.62 -21.87 -0.45
N MET A 128 -6.47 -21.21 -0.57
CA MET A 128 -6.22 -19.91 0.09
C MET A 128 -7.21 -18.84 -0.35
N LEU A 129 -7.55 -18.77 -1.65
CA LEU A 129 -8.52 -17.79 -2.17
C LEU A 129 -9.95 -18.10 -1.71
N VAL A 130 -10.31 -19.38 -1.57
CA VAL A 130 -11.59 -19.80 -0.97
C VAL A 130 -11.68 -19.36 0.48
N GLN A 131 -10.67 -19.69 1.30
CA GLN A 131 -10.64 -19.29 2.71
C GLN A 131 -10.74 -17.76 2.87
N MET A 132 -9.99 -16.99 2.08
CA MET A 132 -10.08 -15.53 2.07
C MET A 132 -11.51 -15.05 1.79
N SER A 133 -12.18 -15.63 0.80
CA SER A 133 -13.55 -15.24 0.44
C SER A 133 -14.54 -15.52 1.58
N ASP A 134 -14.37 -16.64 2.27
CA ASP A 134 -15.21 -17.02 3.42
C ASP A 134 -14.97 -16.09 4.63
N GLU A 135 -13.72 -15.73 4.93
CA GLU A 135 -13.39 -14.79 6.01
C GLU A 135 -14.00 -13.40 5.78
N PHE A 136 -14.07 -12.95 4.54
CA PHE A 136 -14.62 -11.65 4.18
C PHE A 136 -16.14 -11.65 3.97
N TYR A 137 -16.79 -12.81 3.96
CA TYR A 137 -18.23 -12.92 3.72
C TYR A 137 -19.10 -11.96 4.56
N PRO A 138 -18.89 -11.79 5.90
CA PRO A 138 -19.67 -10.85 6.70
C PRO A 138 -19.56 -9.41 6.22
N ILE A 139 -18.36 -8.97 5.82
CA ILE A 139 -18.08 -7.60 5.36
C ILE A 139 -18.67 -7.39 3.97
N ILE A 140 -18.51 -8.36 3.08
CA ILE A 140 -19.06 -8.37 1.71
C ILE A 140 -20.58 -8.24 1.77
N LYS A 141 -21.23 -9.07 2.60
CA LYS A 141 -22.68 -9.07 2.78
C LYS A 141 -23.19 -7.75 3.38
N ALA A 142 -22.47 -7.17 4.33
CA ALA A 142 -22.84 -5.87 4.93
C ALA A 142 -22.82 -4.73 3.90
N HIS A 143 -22.00 -4.85 2.84
CA HIS A 143 -21.92 -3.91 1.72
C HIS A 143 -22.93 -4.20 0.58
N GLY A 144 -23.68 -5.32 0.68
CA GLY A 144 -24.57 -5.81 -0.36
C GLY A 144 -23.86 -6.47 -1.54
N ASN A 145 -22.53 -6.58 -1.49
CA ASN A 145 -21.73 -7.16 -2.57
C ASN A 145 -21.77 -8.70 -2.55
N THR A 146 -21.38 -9.31 -3.66
CA THR A 146 -21.11 -10.76 -3.79
C THR A 146 -19.71 -10.98 -4.34
N VAL A 147 -19.07 -12.09 -3.95
CA VAL A 147 -17.79 -12.52 -4.54
C VAL A 147 -18.02 -13.75 -5.39
N GLU A 148 -17.51 -13.73 -6.61
CA GLU A 148 -17.40 -14.92 -7.46
C GLU A 148 -15.93 -15.26 -7.62
N LEU A 149 -15.57 -16.49 -7.27
CA LEU A 149 -14.22 -17.02 -7.38
C LEU A 149 -14.15 -18.01 -8.55
N HIS A 150 -13.20 -17.78 -9.45
CA HIS A 150 -12.87 -18.66 -10.57
C HIS A 150 -11.37 -18.97 -10.48
N ALA A 151 -11.03 -20.14 -9.99
CA ALA A 151 -9.64 -20.60 -9.89
C ALA A 151 -9.49 -21.94 -10.56
N ASP A 152 -8.36 -22.16 -11.24
CA ASP A 152 -7.99 -23.46 -11.75
C ASP A 152 -7.88 -24.45 -10.58
N GLU A 153 -8.27 -25.70 -10.80
CA GLU A 153 -8.12 -26.77 -9.82
C GLU A 153 -6.62 -27.05 -9.57
N ASP A 154 -6.26 -27.39 -8.33
CA ASP A 154 -4.89 -27.76 -7.92
C ASP A 154 -3.81 -26.70 -8.22
N LEU A 155 -4.17 -25.41 -8.24
CA LEU A 155 -3.25 -24.31 -8.48
C LEU A 155 -2.30 -24.14 -7.28
N LYS A 156 -1.02 -24.45 -7.48
CA LYS A 156 0.03 -24.36 -6.45
C LYS A 156 1.10 -23.35 -6.82
N ILE A 157 1.59 -22.64 -5.80
CA ILE A 157 2.71 -21.71 -5.93
C ILE A 157 3.71 -21.93 -4.79
N TYR A 158 4.97 -21.50 -4.99
CA TYR A 158 6.00 -21.55 -3.96
C TYR A 158 6.23 -20.16 -3.37
N GLY A 159 5.76 -19.93 -2.13
CA GLY A 159 5.78 -18.61 -1.52
C GLY A 159 5.56 -18.63 -0.01
N ASP A 160 5.54 -17.47 0.59
CA ASP A 160 5.22 -17.26 2.02
C ASP A 160 3.71 -17.08 2.17
N SER A 161 3.07 -18.08 2.76
CA SER A 161 1.61 -18.18 2.86
C SER A 161 1.00 -17.01 3.64
N GLU A 162 1.61 -16.60 4.76
CA GLU A 162 1.12 -15.50 5.59
C GLU A 162 1.17 -14.16 4.82
N LYS A 163 2.29 -13.92 4.13
CA LYS A 163 2.48 -12.69 3.38
C LYS A 163 1.61 -12.61 2.13
N LEU A 164 1.43 -13.73 1.42
CA LEU A 164 0.53 -13.76 0.25
C LEU A 164 -0.94 -13.64 0.65
N ALA A 165 -1.38 -14.30 1.73
CA ALA A 165 -2.72 -14.08 2.28
C ALA A 165 -2.97 -12.60 2.59
N ARG A 166 -1.97 -11.90 3.12
CA ARG A 166 -2.04 -10.48 3.37
C ARG A 166 -2.16 -9.64 2.09
N VAL A 167 -1.45 -9.99 1.02
CA VAL A 167 -1.61 -9.33 -0.29
C VAL A 167 -3.06 -9.41 -0.74
N PHE A 168 -3.61 -10.62 -0.77
CA PHE A 168 -4.97 -10.85 -1.25
C PHE A 168 -6.01 -10.16 -0.36
N ASN A 169 -5.85 -10.22 0.97
CA ASN A 169 -6.70 -9.52 1.92
C ASN A 169 -6.69 -7.99 1.72
N ASN A 170 -5.52 -7.40 1.45
CA ASN A 170 -5.43 -5.96 1.19
C ASN A 170 -6.13 -5.55 -0.10
N ILE A 171 -6.03 -6.37 -1.15
CA ILE A 171 -6.68 -6.09 -2.43
C ILE A 171 -8.17 -6.32 -2.33
N LEU A 172 -8.64 -7.40 -1.69
CA LEU A 172 -10.07 -7.67 -1.51
C LEU A 172 -10.72 -6.59 -0.63
N LYS A 173 -10.08 -6.15 0.47
CA LYS A 173 -10.55 -5.00 1.27
C LYS A 173 -10.70 -3.74 0.43
N ASN A 174 -9.73 -3.48 -0.45
CA ASN A 174 -9.79 -2.34 -1.36
C ASN A 174 -10.96 -2.50 -2.34
N ALA A 175 -11.10 -3.66 -2.98
CA ALA A 175 -12.20 -3.95 -3.88
C ALA A 175 -13.56 -3.74 -3.21
N ILE A 176 -13.77 -4.25 -1.99
CA ILE A 176 -15.01 -4.06 -1.23
C ILE A 176 -15.26 -2.59 -0.92
N SER A 177 -14.24 -1.87 -0.42
CA SER A 177 -14.38 -0.49 0.05
C SER A 177 -14.68 0.51 -1.07
N TYR A 178 -14.26 0.21 -2.30
CA TYR A 178 -14.45 1.08 -3.46
C TYR A 178 -15.42 0.56 -4.49
N SER A 179 -16.06 -0.59 -4.23
CA SER A 179 -17.17 -1.08 -5.04
C SER A 179 -18.43 -0.26 -4.82
N TYR A 180 -19.25 -0.17 -5.86
CA TYR A 180 -20.63 0.24 -5.67
C TYR A 180 -21.38 -0.82 -4.87
N PRO A 181 -22.34 -0.42 -4.01
CA PRO A 181 -23.20 -1.36 -3.32
C PRO A 181 -23.94 -2.29 -4.32
N ASP A 182 -24.28 -3.48 -3.86
CA ASP A 182 -25.04 -4.47 -4.62
C ASP A 182 -24.39 -4.88 -5.95
N THR A 183 -23.07 -4.81 -6.04
CA THR A 183 -22.32 -5.26 -7.21
C THR A 183 -21.50 -6.51 -6.92
N LYS A 184 -21.03 -7.15 -7.99
CA LYS A 184 -20.20 -8.34 -7.94
C LYS A 184 -18.71 -7.95 -7.91
N ILE A 185 -17.93 -8.66 -7.09
CA ILE A 185 -16.48 -8.68 -7.11
C ILE A 185 -16.06 -10.03 -7.68
N GLU A 186 -15.32 -10.01 -8.77
CA GLU A 186 -14.81 -11.22 -9.43
C GLU A 186 -13.35 -11.44 -9.03
N VAL A 187 -13.04 -12.64 -8.57
CA VAL A 187 -11.67 -13.07 -8.27
C VAL A 187 -11.35 -14.23 -9.19
N SER A 188 -10.26 -14.12 -9.96
CA SER A 188 -9.82 -15.22 -10.81
C SER A 188 -8.36 -15.56 -10.57
N ALA A 189 -8.00 -16.83 -10.74
CA ALA A 189 -6.62 -17.31 -10.67
C ALA A 189 -6.39 -18.36 -11.76
N GLU A 190 -5.42 -18.13 -12.62
CA GLU A 190 -5.12 -18.93 -13.79
C GLU A 190 -3.63 -19.26 -13.86
N ASN A 191 -3.32 -20.50 -14.28
CA ASN A 191 -1.96 -20.90 -14.61
C ASN A 191 -1.62 -20.44 -16.04
N THR A 192 -0.60 -19.59 -16.19
CA THR A 192 -0.14 -19.09 -17.50
C THR A 192 1.16 -19.74 -17.97
N GLY A 193 1.50 -20.90 -17.42
CA GLY A 193 2.71 -21.68 -17.74
C GLY A 193 3.83 -21.47 -16.72
N GLU A 194 4.63 -20.43 -16.86
CA GLU A 194 5.72 -20.11 -15.91
C GLU A 194 5.24 -19.29 -14.70
N ASN A 195 4.03 -18.73 -14.78
CA ASN A 195 3.46 -17.85 -13.77
C ASN A 195 2.01 -18.21 -13.48
N VAL A 196 1.56 -17.76 -12.32
CA VAL A 196 0.14 -17.68 -11.97
C VAL A 196 -0.32 -16.24 -12.06
N CYS A 197 -1.43 -16.01 -12.73
CA CYS A 197 -2.08 -14.72 -12.83
C CYS A 197 -3.33 -14.70 -11.94
N ILE A 198 -3.37 -13.80 -10.96
CA ILE A 198 -4.51 -13.62 -10.06
C ILE A 198 -5.12 -12.25 -10.31
N SER A 199 -6.42 -12.17 -10.54
CA SER A 199 -7.10 -10.91 -10.74
C SER A 199 -8.26 -10.69 -9.75
N PHE A 200 -8.43 -9.41 -9.34
CA PHE A 200 -9.53 -8.94 -8.53
C PHE A 200 -10.21 -7.83 -9.31
N ARG A 201 -11.46 -8.03 -9.69
CA ARG A 201 -12.22 -7.11 -10.52
C ARG A 201 -13.47 -6.65 -9.79
N ASN A 202 -13.66 -5.33 -9.71
CA ASN A 202 -14.83 -4.74 -9.06
C ASN A 202 -15.41 -3.57 -9.86
N LYS A 203 -16.70 -3.32 -9.69
CA LYS A 203 -17.39 -2.12 -10.22
C LYS A 203 -17.31 -1.00 -9.19
N GLY A 204 -16.77 0.15 -9.61
CA GLY A 204 -16.64 1.32 -8.77
C GLY A 204 -16.21 2.54 -9.59
N LYS A 205 -15.99 3.68 -8.94
CA LYS A 205 -15.58 4.89 -9.61
C LYS A 205 -14.26 4.68 -10.37
N THR A 206 -14.21 5.09 -11.64
CA THR A 206 -13.02 4.97 -12.47
C THR A 206 -11.85 5.76 -11.88
N ILE A 207 -10.70 5.11 -11.75
CA ILE A 207 -9.45 5.73 -11.33
C ILE A 207 -8.79 6.39 -12.55
N PRO A 208 -8.46 7.69 -12.51
CA PRO A 208 -7.77 8.35 -13.61
C PRO A 208 -6.46 7.64 -13.96
N ARG A 209 -6.20 7.43 -15.26
CA ARG A 209 -5.01 6.70 -15.75
C ARG A 209 -3.69 7.21 -15.14
N GLN A 210 -3.57 8.52 -14.95
CA GLN A 210 -2.39 9.17 -14.37
C GLN A 210 -2.16 8.84 -12.88
N ARG A 211 -3.18 8.27 -12.20
CA ARG A 211 -3.12 7.91 -10.78
C ARG A 211 -3.00 6.42 -10.53
N LEU A 212 -3.09 5.57 -11.58
CA LEU A 212 -3.04 4.11 -11.44
C LEU A 212 -1.73 3.59 -10.84
N ASP A 213 -0.60 4.21 -11.15
CA ASP A 213 0.68 3.83 -10.55
C ASP A 213 0.81 4.38 -9.12
N ALA A 214 0.24 5.56 -8.89
CA ALA A 214 0.30 6.23 -7.60
C ALA A 214 -0.53 5.52 -6.50
N ILE A 215 -1.58 4.75 -6.86
CA ILE A 215 -2.35 3.99 -5.85
C ILE A 215 -1.52 2.95 -5.08
N PHE A 216 -0.37 2.55 -5.61
CA PHE A 216 0.60 1.68 -4.96
C PHE A 216 1.67 2.44 -4.16
N GLU A 217 1.65 3.76 -4.19
CA GLU A 217 2.54 4.56 -3.34
C GLU A 217 2.03 4.58 -1.89
N LYS A 218 2.97 4.65 -0.96
CA LYS A 218 2.65 4.70 0.48
C LYS A 218 1.83 5.96 0.78
N PHE A 219 0.73 5.81 1.53
CA PHE A 219 -0.19 6.89 1.96
C PHE A 219 -0.95 7.59 0.83
N PHE A 220 -0.83 7.09 -0.38
CA PHE A 220 -1.64 7.64 -1.45
C PHE A 220 -3.11 7.30 -1.24
N ARG A 221 -3.96 8.33 -1.36
CA ARG A 221 -5.42 8.22 -1.33
C ARG A 221 -6.00 9.19 -2.35
N LEU A 222 -7.04 8.76 -3.04
CA LEU A 222 -7.83 9.64 -3.89
C LEU A 222 -8.56 10.65 -2.97
N ASP A 223 -8.54 11.94 -3.34
CA ASP A 223 -8.98 13.04 -2.46
C ASP A 223 -10.40 12.88 -1.89
N GLU A 224 -11.30 12.25 -2.62
CA GLU A 224 -12.68 11.98 -2.19
C GLU A 224 -12.78 10.93 -1.07
N SER A 225 -11.84 10.00 -0.98
CA SER A 225 -11.82 8.95 0.06
C SER A 225 -11.35 9.47 1.43
N ARG A 226 -10.77 10.67 1.48
CA ARG A 226 -10.33 11.31 2.75
C ARG A 226 -11.50 11.66 3.65
N ASN A 227 -12.64 12.03 3.09
CA ASN A 227 -13.83 12.48 3.83
C ASN A 227 -14.79 11.35 4.21
N ALA A 228 -14.69 10.19 3.59
CA ALA A 228 -15.69 9.12 3.73
C ALA A 228 -15.54 8.20 4.95
N GLY A 229 -14.52 8.38 5.80
CA GLY A 229 -14.32 7.56 7.02
C GLY A 229 -14.02 6.06 6.78
N THR A 230 -14.14 5.59 5.55
CA THR A 230 -14.09 4.17 5.14
C THR A 230 -12.70 3.68 4.74
N GLY A 231 -11.70 4.56 4.68
CA GLY A 231 -10.39 4.18 4.16
C GLY A 231 -9.36 3.89 5.27
N GLY A 232 -8.53 2.88 5.07
CA GLY A 232 -7.29 2.65 5.81
C GLY A 232 -6.25 3.75 5.56
N ALA A 233 -5.06 3.62 6.17
CA ALA A 233 -3.96 4.61 6.08
C ALA A 233 -3.33 4.79 4.67
N GLY A 234 -3.86 4.14 3.63
CA GLY A 234 -3.28 4.19 2.28
C GLY A 234 -2.02 3.34 2.11
N LEU A 235 -1.91 2.28 2.89
CA LEU A 235 -0.71 1.45 2.98
C LEU A 235 -0.91 0.04 2.42
N GLY A 236 -2.15 -0.43 2.36
CA GLY A 236 -2.44 -1.81 1.98
C GLY A 236 -1.92 -2.20 0.59
N LEU A 237 -2.12 -1.36 -0.42
CA LEU A 237 -1.64 -1.61 -1.79
C LEU A 237 -0.11 -1.47 -1.89
N ALA A 238 0.50 -0.55 -1.17
CA ALA A 238 1.96 -0.41 -1.12
C ALA A 238 2.64 -1.65 -0.51
N ILE A 239 2.07 -2.17 0.59
CA ILE A 239 2.52 -3.41 1.22
C ILE A 239 2.31 -4.60 0.26
N ALA A 240 1.16 -4.68 -0.41
CA ALA A 240 0.89 -5.73 -1.38
C ALA A 240 1.94 -5.74 -2.50
N ARG A 241 2.28 -4.57 -3.07
CA ARG A 241 3.32 -4.45 -4.10
C ARG A 241 4.68 -4.90 -3.61
N GLU A 242 5.07 -4.52 -2.40
CA GLU A 242 6.36 -4.91 -1.83
C GLU A 242 6.45 -6.43 -1.63
N ILE A 243 5.42 -7.04 -1.06
CA ILE A 243 5.36 -8.50 -0.86
C ILE A 243 5.41 -9.25 -2.21
N VAL A 244 4.64 -8.80 -3.20
CA VAL A 244 4.64 -9.41 -4.54
C VAL A 244 6.02 -9.29 -5.19
N ASN A 245 6.69 -8.14 -5.11
CA ASN A 245 8.05 -7.95 -5.62
C ASN A 245 9.07 -8.88 -4.94
N LEU A 246 8.97 -9.06 -3.61
CA LEU A 246 9.83 -10.00 -2.86
C LEU A 246 9.64 -11.46 -3.30
N HIS A 247 8.44 -11.81 -3.79
CA HIS A 247 8.17 -13.12 -4.39
C HIS A 247 8.65 -13.24 -5.84
N GLY A 248 9.24 -12.18 -6.41
CA GLY A 248 9.66 -12.15 -7.82
C GLY A 248 8.49 -11.91 -8.79
N GLY A 249 7.35 -11.50 -8.27
CA GLY A 249 6.14 -11.22 -9.04
C GLY A 249 5.95 -9.76 -9.40
N GLN A 250 4.80 -9.46 -9.97
CA GLN A 250 4.38 -8.12 -10.38
C GLN A 250 2.92 -7.87 -9.99
N ILE A 251 2.58 -6.63 -9.60
CA ILE A 251 1.21 -6.19 -9.37
C ILE A 251 0.93 -4.94 -10.19
N SER A 252 -0.23 -4.90 -10.82
CA SER A 252 -0.71 -3.76 -11.60
C SER A 252 -2.19 -3.49 -11.38
N ALA A 253 -2.66 -2.34 -11.81
CA ALA A 253 -4.07 -1.99 -11.80
C ALA A 253 -4.49 -1.37 -13.13
N SER A 254 -5.70 -1.65 -13.55
CA SER A 254 -6.39 -0.97 -14.64
C SER A 254 -7.76 -0.50 -14.19
N SER A 255 -8.23 0.63 -14.72
CA SER A 255 -9.56 1.14 -14.37
C SER A 255 -10.16 1.85 -15.58
N GLU A 256 -11.26 1.30 -16.09
CA GLU A 256 -11.96 1.80 -17.28
C GLU A 256 -13.45 1.48 -17.16
N ALA A 257 -14.31 2.37 -17.65
CA ALA A 257 -15.76 2.18 -17.68
C ALA A 257 -16.35 1.72 -16.34
N GLU A 258 -15.93 2.35 -15.23
CA GLU A 258 -16.36 2.02 -13.86
C GLU A 258 -15.98 0.60 -13.38
N VAL A 259 -15.03 -0.03 -14.04
CA VAL A 259 -14.47 -1.32 -13.64
C VAL A 259 -13.00 -1.12 -13.29
N THR A 260 -12.61 -1.53 -12.08
CA THR A 260 -11.21 -1.58 -11.65
C THR A 260 -10.77 -3.04 -11.53
N THR A 261 -9.62 -3.34 -12.09
CA THR A 261 -9.01 -4.68 -12.02
C THR A 261 -7.59 -4.56 -11.46
N PHE A 262 -7.32 -5.27 -10.38
CA PHE A 262 -5.97 -5.49 -9.87
C PHE A 262 -5.48 -6.84 -10.39
N THR A 263 -4.30 -6.87 -10.96
CA THR A 263 -3.68 -8.08 -11.50
C THR A 263 -2.36 -8.34 -10.81
N ILE A 264 -2.18 -9.54 -10.29
CA ILE A 264 -0.96 -10.04 -9.65
C ILE A 264 -0.43 -11.18 -10.53
N THR A 265 0.86 -11.14 -10.81
CA THR A 265 1.56 -12.23 -11.48
C THR A 265 2.65 -12.75 -10.54
N LEU A 266 2.64 -14.04 -10.25
CA LEU A 266 3.62 -14.70 -9.38
C LEU A 266 4.29 -15.86 -10.14
N PRO A 267 5.60 -16.09 -10.00
CA PRO A 267 6.25 -17.30 -10.52
C PRO A 267 5.74 -18.54 -9.79
N ILE A 268 5.67 -19.67 -10.52
CA ILE A 268 5.26 -20.97 -9.97
C ILE A 268 6.40 -21.63 -9.21
#